data_d5fd5dcb10d82fc152598bf19a8cdb90
#
_entry.id   d5fd5dcb10d82fc152598bf19a8cdb90
#
_cell.length_a   1.000
_cell.length_b   1.000
_cell.length_c   1.000
_cell.angle_alpha   90.00
_cell.angle_beta   90.00
_cell.angle_gamma   90.00
#
_symmetry.space_group_name_H-M   'P 1'
#
loop_
_entity.id
_entity.type
_entity.pdbx_description
1 polymer ?
#
loop_
_entity_poly.entity_id
_entity_poly.type
_entity_poly.pdbx_seq_one_letter_code
_entity_poly.pdbx_strand_id
1 'polypeptide(L)'
;GKMPEEWIMCTIGDLFDVVSAKRVLKSDWKNKGIPFYRAREIVQLHKEGIADKDLFITEELFAELKDKFGTPNVGDIMLSAVGSIGYTYIVNEKDSFYYKDASVLCLRNVNKLNSQYFSMLFETTFVKEQMHDNSKGTTVDTITIEKLKKYFVPLPPLAEQHRIVTKIEELFSSLDNIQKALEV
;
A
#
# COMPACT_ATOMS: atom_id res chain seq x y z
N GLY A 1 -6.53 -16.53 -19.65
CA GLY A 1 -5.94 -16.10 -20.91
C GLY A 1 -4.43 -16.19 -20.86
N LYS A 2 -3.80 -16.30 -22.03
CA LYS A 2 -2.33 -16.39 -22.12
C LYS A 2 -1.72 -15.00 -21.85
N MET A 3 -0.69 -14.93 -20.99
CA MET A 3 0.04 -13.70 -20.71
C MET A 3 0.80 -13.24 -21.98
N PRO A 4 0.89 -11.91 -22.28
CA PRO A 4 1.69 -11.41 -23.38
C PRO A 4 3.15 -11.86 -23.30
N GLU A 5 3.84 -12.03 -24.44
CA GLU A 5 5.20 -12.60 -24.49
C GLU A 5 6.25 -11.75 -23.74
N GLU A 6 6.06 -10.43 -23.69
CA GLU A 6 6.97 -9.50 -23.01
C GLU A 6 6.71 -9.37 -21.50
N TRP A 7 5.66 -10.00 -20.99
CA TRP A 7 5.32 -9.98 -19.57
C TRP A 7 5.97 -11.16 -18.87
N ILE A 8 6.46 -10.92 -17.66
CA ILE A 8 7.02 -11.98 -16.81
C ILE A 8 6.25 -12.06 -15.49
N MET A 9 6.18 -13.27 -14.94
CA MET A 9 5.62 -13.47 -13.62
C MET A 9 6.74 -13.34 -12.60
N CYS A 10 6.58 -12.41 -11.64
CA CYS A 10 7.51 -12.15 -10.54
C CYS A 10 6.80 -12.33 -9.21
N THR A 11 7.57 -12.28 -8.12
CA THR A 11 7.00 -12.12 -6.77
C THR A 11 7.14 -10.66 -6.33
N ILE A 12 6.31 -10.26 -5.36
CA ILE A 12 6.45 -8.93 -4.73
C ILE A 12 7.87 -8.76 -4.15
N GLY A 13 8.44 -9.79 -3.55
CA GLY A 13 9.79 -9.75 -2.99
C GLY A 13 10.92 -9.59 -4.02
N ASP A 14 10.68 -9.96 -5.28
CA ASP A 14 11.63 -9.72 -6.38
C ASP A 14 11.65 -8.23 -6.80
N LEU A 15 10.54 -7.52 -6.60
CA LEU A 15 10.29 -6.20 -7.15
C LEU A 15 10.42 -5.07 -6.13
N PHE A 16 10.07 -5.34 -4.87
CA PHE A 16 10.04 -4.37 -3.78
C PHE A 16 10.87 -4.85 -2.59
N ASP A 17 11.45 -3.90 -1.87
CA ASP A 17 11.97 -4.17 -0.54
C ASP A 17 10.82 -4.04 0.47
N VAL A 18 10.36 -5.18 0.99
CA VAL A 18 9.20 -5.24 1.89
C VAL A 18 9.68 -5.13 3.32
N VAL A 19 9.24 -4.10 4.03
CA VAL A 19 9.68 -3.81 5.40
C VAL A 19 8.50 -3.51 6.33
N SER A 20 8.76 -3.63 7.63
CA SER A 20 7.90 -3.14 8.69
C SER A 20 8.57 -1.97 9.42
N ALA A 21 7.78 -1.17 10.12
CA ALA A 21 8.29 -0.10 10.96
C ALA A 21 9.06 -0.63 12.18
N LYS A 22 9.94 0.20 12.72
CA LYS A 22 10.43 0.01 14.09
C LYS A 22 9.28 0.22 15.07
N ARG A 23 9.12 -0.69 16.00
CA ARG A 23 8.04 -0.62 17.01
C ARG A 23 8.11 0.66 17.81
N VAL A 24 6.97 1.36 17.87
CA VAL A 24 6.72 2.50 18.74
C VAL A 24 5.84 2.04 19.89
N LEU A 25 6.26 2.32 21.12
CA LEU A 25 5.52 1.92 22.32
C LEU A 25 4.28 2.80 22.52
N LYS A 26 3.26 2.28 23.17
CA LYS A 26 2.04 3.05 23.48
C LYS A 26 2.33 4.28 24.35
N SER A 27 3.36 4.23 25.20
CA SER A 27 3.84 5.37 26.00
C SER A 27 4.29 6.56 25.15
N ASP A 28 4.73 6.31 23.93
CA ASP A 28 5.24 7.34 23.01
C ASP A 28 4.12 7.94 22.13
N TRP A 29 2.92 7.40 22.23
CA TRP A 29 1.77 7.92 21.50
C TRP A 29 1.31 9.25 22.06
N LYS A 30 1.01 10.20 21.18
CA LYS A 30 0.62 11.58 21.50
C LYS A 30 -0.68 11.93 20.78
N ASN A 31 -1.27 13.06 21.18
CA ASN A 31 -2.45 13.65 20.55
C ASN A 31 -2.14 14.75 19.54
N LYS A 32 -0.86 15.05 19.36
CA LYS A 32 -0.34 16.01 18.35
C LYS A 32 1.09 15.68 17.97
N GLY A 33 1.53 16.14 16.81
CA GLY A 33 2.88 15.92 16.27
C GLY A 33 2.83 15.32 14.87
N ILE A 34 3.71 14.35 14.61
CA ILE A 34 3.74 13.61 13.35
C ILE A 34 2.68 12.50 13.37
N PRO A 35 1.81 12.41 12.36
CA PRO A 35 0.80 11.36 12.29
C PRO A 35 1.39 9.95 12.39
N PHE A 36 0.73 9.09 13.17
CA PHE A 36 1.10 7.70 13.35
C PHE A 36 -0.03 6.80 12.84
N TYR A 37 0.18 6.14 11.70
CA TYR A 37 -0.86 5.38 11.01
C TYR A 37 -0.85 3.89 11.37
N ARG A 38 -2.03 3.37 11.63
CA ARG A 38 -2.32 1.93 11.78
C ARG A 38 -2.99 1.43 10.50
N ALA A 39 -3.33 0.17 10.44
CA ALA A 39 -4.07 -0.41 9.30
C ALA A 39 -5.36 0.36 8.99
N ARG A 40 -6.08 0.85 10.03
CA ARG A 40 -7.30 1.65 9.87
C ARG A 40 -7.07 2.90 9.01
N GLU A 41 -6.03 3.66 9.31
CA GLU A 41 -5.71 4.90 8.59
C GLU A 41 -5.30 4.61 7.15
N ILE A 42 -4.61 3.51 6.89
CA ILE A 42 -4.27 3.10 5.50
C ILE A 42 -5.55 2.76 4.73
N VAL A 43 -6.51 2.08 5.35
CA VAL A 43 -7.82 1.80 4.72
C VAL A 43 -8.59 3.09 4.42
N GLN A 44 -8.58 4.06 5.34
CA GLN A 44 -9.22 5.37 5.12
C GLN A 44 -8.55 6.13 3.97
N LEU A 45 -7.21 6.20 3.96
CA LEU A 45 -6.45 6.82 2.87
C LEU A 45 -6.77 6.18 1.51
N HIS A 46 -6.90 4.86 1.47
CA HIS A 46 -7.26 4.15 0.25
C HIS A 46 -8.66 4.51 -0.25
N LYS A 47 -9.65 4.53 0.65
CA LYS A 47 -11.06 4.71 0.30
C LYS A 47 -11.46 6.16 0.09
N GLU A 48 -10.91 7.05 0.88
CA GLU A 48 -11.37 8.43 1.02
C GLU A 48 -10.30 9.47 0.66
N GLY A 49 -9.04 9.04 0.50
CA GLY A 49 -7.90 9.92 0.28
C GLY A 49 -7.49 10.73 1.51
N ILE A 50 -8.20 10.57 2.62
CA ILE A 50 -7.99 11.27 3.88
C ILE A 50 -8.04 10.25 5.02
N ALA A 51 -7.18 10.41 6.02
CA ALA A 51 -7.23 9.61 7.26
C ALA A 51 -7.52 10.50 8.46
N ASP A 52 -8.23 9.94 9.43
CA ASP A 52 -8.33 10.52 10.77
C ASP A 52 -6.93 10.64 11.36
N LYS A 53 -6.64 11.81 11.94
CA LYS A 53 -5.37 12.07 12.63
C LYS A 53 -5.63 12.15 14.13
N ASP A 54 -5.81 11.00 14.75
CA ASP A 54 -6.08 10.89 16.18
C ASP A 54 -4.89 10.31 16.98
N LEU A 55 -3.85 9.86 16.28
CA LEU A 55 -2.65 9.30 16.89
C LEU A 55 -1.40 9.88 16.26
N PHE A 56 -0.45 10.28 17.11
CA PHE A 56 0.78 10.96 16.70
C PHE A 56 1.99 10.44 17.49
N ILE A 57 3.18 10.80 17.02
CA ILE A 57 4.45 10.72 17.75
C ILE A 57 5.11 12.09 17.75
N THR A 58 6.09 12.31 18.63
CA THR A 58 6.82 13.57 18.66
C THR A 58 7.71 13.73 17.43
N GLU A 59 8.03 14.98 17.08
CA GLU A 59 8.95 15.28 15.97
C GLU A 59 10.36 14.73 16.25
N GLU A 60 10.81 14.78 17.51
CA GLU A 60 12.11 14.27 17.94
C GLU A 60 12.20 12.75 17.72
N LEU A 61 11.17 12.00 18.16
CA LEU A 61 11.12 10.55 17.96
C LEU A 61 11.05 10.22 16.46
N PHE A 62 10.26 10.96 15.70
CA PHE A 62 10.20 10.77 14.24
C PHE A 62 11.55 10.98 13.57
N ALA A 63 12.28 12.07 13.95
CA ALA A 63 13.61 12.34 13.41
C ALA A 63 14.61 11.22 13.75
N GLU A 64 14.57 10.70 14.99
CA GLU A 64 15.41 9.59 15.42
C GLU A 64 15.11 8.31 14.62
N LEU A 65 13.81 7.96 14.44
CA LEU A 65 13.38 6.80 13.67
C LEU A 65 13.77 6.94 12.20
N LYS A 66 13.61 8.12 11.64
CA LYS A 66 14.00 8.43 10.26
C LYS A 66 15.49 8.22 10.03
N ASP A 67 16.31 8.73 10.93
CA ASP A 67 17.77 8.64 10.85
C ASP A 67 18.26 7.19 10.96
N LYS A 68 17.72 6.43 11.92
CA LYS A 68 18.18 5.05 12.22
C LYS A 68 17.58 3.97 11.31
N PHE A 69 16.33 4.12 10.93
CA PHE A 69 15.57 3.04 10.25
C PHE A 69 14.96 3.48 8.92
N GLY A 70 14.94 4.77 8.63
CA GLY A 70 14.25 5.33 7.49
C GLY A 70 12.73 5.47 7.73
N THR A 71 12.10 6.22 6.84
CA THR A 71 10.66 6.42 6.78
C THR A 71 10.17 6.15 5.36
N PRO A 72 8.86 5.97 5.12
CA PRO A 72 8.35 5.82 3.76
C PRO A 72 8.76 6.99 2.87
N ASN A 73 9.14 6.67 1.64
CA ASN A 73 9.52 7.65 0.61
C ASN A 73 8.40 7.78 -0.44
N VAL A 74 8.43 8.88 -1.17
CA VAL A 74 7.52 9.09 -2.32
C VAL A 74 7.59 7.91 -3.29
N GLY A 75 6.42 7.37 -3.65
CA GLY A 75 6.30 6.20 -4.50
C GLY A 75 6.33 4.85 -3.78
N ASP A 76 6.63 4.81 -2.49
CA ASP A 76 6.46 3.59 -1.69
C ASP A 76 4.96 3.26 -1.53
N ILE A 77 4.63 1.98 -1.40
CA ILE A 77 3.26 1.51 -1.23
C ILE A 77 3.08 1.02 0.21
N MET A 78 2.21 1.70 0.95
CA MET A 78 1.78 1.25 2.27
C MET A 78 0.65 0.23 2.13
N LEU A 79 0.69 -0.85 2.90
CA LEU A 79 -0.29 -1.93 2.83
C LEU A 79 -0.86 -2.23 4.21
N SER A 80 -2.20 -2.25 4.33
CA SER A 80 -2.85 -2.74 5.53
C SER A 80 -2.67 -4.25 5.67
N ALA A 81 -2.12 -4.70 6.80
CA ALA A 81 -1.67 -6.09 6.99
C ALA A 81 -2.41 -6.84 8.10
N VAL A 82 -3.34 -6.22 8.81
CA VAL A 82 -4.13 -6.83 9.88
C VAL A 82 -5.58 -6.36 9.81
N GLY A 83 -6.53 -7.27 9.99
CA GLY A 83 -7.96 -6.99 9.94
C GLY A 83 -8.44 -6.81 8.51
N SER A 84 -8.71 -5.58 8.10
CA SER A 84 -9.00 -5.25 6.70
C SER A 84 -7.68 -5.22 5.91
N ILE A 85 -7.26 -6.37 5.41
CA ILE A 85 -5.97 -6.56 4.74
C ILE A 85 -6.00 -6.16 3.26
N GLY A 86 -4.84 -5.81 2.71
CA GLY A 86 -4.63 -5.65 1.27
C GLY A 86 -5.03 -4.28 0.70
N TYR A 87 -5.42 -3.33 1.54
CA TYR A 87 -5.64 -1.94 1.10
C TYR A 87 -4.31 -1.22 0.99
N THR A 88 -4.13 -0.47 -0.09
CA THR A 88 -2.87 0.20 -0.41
C THR A 88 -3.01 1.71 -0.38
N TYR A 89 -1.92 2.39 -0.05
CA TYR A 89 -1.75 3.83 -0.16
C TYR A 89 -0.37 4.14 -0.72
N ILE A 90 -0.30 4.97 -1.76
CA ILE A 90 0.98 5.39 -2.37
C ILE A 90 1.43 6.69 -1.71
N VAL A 91 2.63 6.67 -1.15
CA VAL A 91 3.23 7.83 -0.49
C VAL A 91 3.50 8.95 -1.50
N ASN A 92 3.09 10.17 -1.20
CA ASN A 92 3.29 11.36 -2.02
C ASN A 92 4.18 12.41 -1.33
N GLU A 93 4.50 13.48 -2.05
CA GLU A 93 5.44 14.53 -1.58
C GLU A 93 4.97 15.31 -0.34
N LYS A 94 3.66 15.32 -0.07
CA LYS A 94 3.09 16.04 1.08
C LYS A 94 3.05 15.18 2.34
N ASP A 95 3.38 13.88 2.23
CA ASP A 95 3.29 12.95 3.33
C ASP A 95 4.46 13.08 4.28
N SER A 96 4.12 13.14 5.55
CA SER A 96 5.05 12.99 6.66
C SER A 96 4.32 12.23 7.76
N PHE A 97 4.66 10.96 7.93
CA PHE A 97 4.04 10.07 8.92
C PHE A 97 4.98 8.94 9.31
N TYR A 98 4.69 8.31 10.43
CA TYR A 98 5.22 7.01 10.78
C TYR A 98 4.08 6.00 10.88
N TYR A 99 4.36 4.72 11.01
CA TYR A 99 3.32 3.70 10.96
C TYR A 99 3.56 2.57 11.97
N LYS A 100 2.48 1.86 12.30
CA LYS A 100 2.52 0.79 13.30
C LYS A 100 3.11 -0.48 12.70
N ASP A 101 4.14 -0.99 13.36
CA ASP A 101 4.75 -2.29 13.06
C ASP A 101 3.72 -3.43 13.00
N ALA A 102 3.97 -4.38 12.14
CA ALA A 102 3.14 -5.58 11.88
C ALA A 102 1.69 -5.30 11.40
N SER A 103 1.12 -4.13 11.67
CA SER A 103 -0.24 -3.77 11.21
C SER A 103 -0.24 -3.15 9.82
N VAL A 104 0.85 -2.48 9.47
CA VAL A 104 1.09 -1.86 8.17
C VAL A 104 2.46 -2.32 7.69
N LEU A 105 2.53 -2.74 6.43
CA LEU A 105 3.78 -3.06 5.74
C LEU A 105 4.07 -1.98 4.69
N CYS A 106 5.35 -1.76 4.42
CA CYS A 106 5.82 -0.84 3.39
C CYS A 106 6.52 -1.62 2.28
N LEU A 107 6.03 -1.47 1.06
CA LEU A 107 6.70 -1.93 -0.15
C LEU A 107 7.56 -0.77 -0.66
N ARG A 108 8.84 -0.78 -0.37
CA ARG A 108 9.79 0.23 -0.86
C ARG A 108 10.01 0.05 -2.34
N ASN A 109 9.75 1.09 -3.12
CA ASN A 109 9.85 1.07 -4.57
C ASN A 109 11.29 1.35 -5.04
N VAL A 110 12.22 0.48 -4.67
CA VAL A 110 13.66 0.59 -4.97
C VAL A 110 13.96 0.51 -6.47
N ASN A 111 13.09 -0.14 -7.24
CA ASN A 111 13.25 -0.34 -8.68
C ASN A 111 12.54 0.73 -9.53
N LYS A 112 11.96 1.76 -8.91
CA LYS A 112 11.24 2.86 -9.58
C LYS A 112 10.16 2.38 -10.56
N LEU A 113 9.42 1.35 -10.16
CA LEU A 113 8.28 0.82 -10.90
C LEU A 113 7.08 1.78 -10.80
N ASN A 114 6.07 1.57 -11.63
CA ASN A 114 4.82 2.32 -11.51
C ASN A 114 4.01 1.82 -10.30
N SER A 115 4.06 2.56 -9.18
CA SER A 115 3.38 2.18 -7.93
C SER A 115 1.87 2.08 -8.09
N GLN A 116 1.26 2.90 -8.96
CA GLN A 116 -0.17 2.86 -9.22
C GLN A 116 -0.59 1.54 -9.89
N TYR A 117 0.22 1.03 -10.82
CA TYR A 117 -0.01 -0.28 -11.44
C TYR A 117 -0.07 -1.39 -10.38
N PHE A 118 0.91 -1.43 -9.46
CA PHE A 118 0.94 -2.45 -8.40
C PHE A 118 -0.18 -2.25 -7.37
N SER A 119 -0.51 -1.01 -7.01
CA SER A 119 -1.66 -0.73 -6.16
C SER A 119 -2.96 -1.29 -6.77
N MET A 120 -3.16 -1.12 -8.06
CA MET A 120 -4.32 -1.68 -8.80
C MET A 120 -4.31 -3.22 -8.80
N LEU A 121 -3.14 -3.87 -8.86
CA LEU A 121 -3.05 -5.33 -8.80
C LEU A 121 -3.59 -5.90 -7.49
N PHE A 122 -3.42 -5.21 -6.36
CA PHE A 122 -3.99 -5.62 -5.07
C PHE A 122 -5.52 -5.63 -5.06
N GLU A 123 -6.18 -4.93 -5.98
CA GLU A 123 -7.63 -4.96 -6.16
C GLU A 123 -8.10 -6.13 -7.02
N THR A 124 -7.20 -6.81 -7.74
CA THR A 124 -7.56 -7.93 -8.61
C THR A 124 -7.87 -9.19 -7.80
N THR A 125 -8.77 -10.02 -8.33
CA THR A 125 -9.07 -11.34 -7.78
C THR A 125 -7.83 -12.20 -7.67
N PHE A 126 -6.93 -12.13 -8.66
CA PHE A 126 -5.68 -12.89 -8.69
C PHE A 126 -4.79 -12.66 -7.45
N VAL A 127 -4.62 -11.41 -7.02
CA VAL A 127 -3.83 -11.10 -5.81
C VAL A 127 -4.65 -11.34 -4.54
N LYS A 128 -5.95 -10.98 -4.54
CA LYS A 128 -6.84 -11.19 -3.38
C LYS A 128 -6.94 -12.66 -2.98
N GLU A 129 -7.02 -13.57 -3.93
CA GLU A 129 -7.04 -15.01 -3.65
C GLU A 129 -5.76 -15.47 -2.94
N GLN A 130 -4.59 -14.98 -3.35
CA GLN A 130 -3.32 -15.29 -2.69
C GLN A 130 -3.27 -14.76 -1.24
N MET A 131 -3.88 -13.62 -0.97
CA MET A 131 -3.97 -13.07 0.39
C MET A 131 -4.84 -13.92 1.31
N HIS A 132 -5.96 -14.43 0.81
CA HIS A 132 -6.95 -15.18 1.58
C HIS A 132 -6.63 -16.67 1.74
N ASP A 133 -5.93 -17.28 0.81
CA ASP A 133 -5.55 -18.71 0.89
C ASP A 133 -4.70 -19.06 2.11
N ASN A 134 -4.05 -18.07 2.71
CA ASN A 134 -3.17 -18.23 3.86
C ASN A 134 -3.82 -17.93 5.22
N SER A 135 -5.12 -17.54 5.24
CA SER A 135 -5.83 -17.15 6.47
C SER A 135 -6.61 -18.30 7.15
N LYS A 136 -6.53 -19.52 6.63
CA LYS A 136 -7.24 -20.69 7.21
C LYS A 136 -6.78 -20.95 8.65
N GLY A 137 -7.65 -20.63 9.61
CA GLY A 137 -7.50 -20.99 11.01
C GLY A 137 -7.22 -19.85 11.99
N THR A 138 -7.20 -18.59 11.54
CA THR A 138 -7.05 -17.42 12.41
C THR A 138 -8.34 -16.59 12.47
N THR A 139 -8.65 -16.04 13.63
CA THR A 139 -9.86 -15.22 13.84
C THR A 139 -9.73 -13.83 13.18
N VAL A 140 -8.53 -13.41 12.82
CA VAL A 140 -8.24 -12.14 12.19
C VAL A 140 -7.28 -12.35 11.02
N ASP A 141 -7.62 -11.83 9.85
CA ASP A 141 -6.76 -11.88 8.68
C ASP A 141 -5.47 -11.10 8.91
N THR A 142 -4.33 -11.69 8.55
CA THR A 142 -3.00 -11.09 8.73
C THR A 142 -2.10 -11.42 7.54
N ILE A 143 -1.39 -10.40 7.04
CA ILE A 143 -0.31 -10.54 6.06
C ILE A 143 1.02 -10.31 6.76
N THR A 144 1.93 -11.29 6.69
CA THR A 144 3.32 -11.14 7.15
C THR A 144 4.23 -10.69 6.01
N ILE A 145 5.41 -10.16 6.33
CA ILE A 145 6.44 -9.80 5.33
C ILE A 145 6.75 -11.01 4.44
N GLU A 146 6.92 -12.19 5.03
CA GLU A 146 7.25 -13.40 4.28
C GLU A 146 6.15 -13.84 3.32
N LYS A 147 4.88 -13.73 3.74
CA LYS A 147 3.74 -14.02 2.87
C LYS A 147 3.65 -13.03 1.72
N LEU A 148 3.72 -11.73 2.04
CA LEU A 148 3.64 -10.65 1.04
C LEU A 148 4.74 -10.80 -0.02
N LYS A 149 5.95 -11.10 0.37
CA LYS A 149 7.08 -11.32 -0.56
C LYS A 149 6.82 -12.44 -1.56
N LYS A 150 6.01 -13.44 -1.23
CA LYS A 150 5.73 -14.62 -2.06
C LYS A 150 4.55 -14.45 -3.02
N TYR A 151 3.78 -13.37 -2.92
CA TYR A 151 2.67 -13.15 -3.85
C TYR A 151 3.18 -12.94 -5.26
N PHE A 152 2.61 -13.69 -6.19
CA PHE A 152 2.90 -13.57 -7.61
C PHE A 152 2.17 -12.38 -8.21
N VAL A 153 2.86 -11.64 -9.07
CA VAL A 153 2.31 -10.51 -9.82
C VAL A 153 2.85 -10.52 -11.24
N PRO A 154 2.03 -10.18 -12.24
CA PRO A 154 2.50 -10.01 -13.61
C PRO A 154 3.27 -8.68 -13.73
N LEU A 155 4.46 -8.74 -14.33
CA LEU A 155 5.32 -7.59 -14.59
C LEU A 155 5.38 -7.31 -16.09
N PRO A 156 4.63 -6.32 -16.61
CA PRO A 156 4.84 -5.79 -17.94
C PRO A 156 6.04 -4.87 -18.01
N PRO A 157 6.56 -4.54 -19.21
CA PRO A 157 7.50 -3.44 -19.38
C PRO A 157 6.98 -2.14 -18.76
N LEU A 158 7.90 -1.27 -18.27
CA LEU A 158 7.52 -0.05 -17.55
C LEU A 158 6.57 0.87 -18.35
N ALA A 159 6.83 1.04 -19.64
CA ALA A 159 5.96 1.83 -20.53
C ALA A 159 4.54 1.24 -20.59
N GLU A 160 4.41 -0.07 -20.57
CA GLU A 160 3.12 -0.78 -20.54
C GLU A 160 2.41 -0.59 -19.20
N GLN A 161 3.12 -0.61 -18.07
CA GLN A 161 2.56 -0.28 -16.76
C GLN A 161 1.90 1.11 -16.79
N HIS A 162 2.60 2.12 -17.31
CA HIS A 162 2.05 3.47 -17.45
C HIS A 162 0.82 3.53 -18.35
N ARG A 163 0.88 2.83 -19.49
CA ARG A 163 -0.24 2.78 -20.44
C ARG A 163 -1.49 2.14 -19.83
N ILE A 164 -1.33 1.06 -19.07
CA ILE A 164 -2.43 0.39 -18.38
C ILE A 164 -3.08 1.32 -17.35
N VAL A 165 -2.27 1.97 -16.52
CA VAL A 165 -2.74 2.92 -15.51
C VAL A 165 -3.53 4.05 -16.16
N THR A 166 -2.98 4.70 -17.18
CA THR A 166 -3.65 5.80 -17.90
C THR A 166 -5.00 5.34 -18.47
N LYS A 167 -5.04 4.15 -19.07
CA LYS A 167 -6.28 3.61 -19.65
C LYS A 167 -7.36 3.33 -18.62
N ILE A 168 -6.99 2.80 -17.46
CA ILE A 168 -7.92 2.54 -16.36
C ILE A 168 -8.46 3.85 -15.79
N GLU A 169 -7.61 4.86 -15.59
CA GLU A 169 -8.01 6.18 -15.12
C GLU A 169 -8.98 6.88 -16.09
N GLU A 170 -8.72 6.81 -17.39
CA GLU A 170 -9.65 7.30 -18.43
C GLU A 170 -11.01 6.61 -18.36
N LEU A 171 -11.05 5.30 -18.19
CA LEU A 171 -12.31 4.55 -18.07
C LEU A 171 -13.09 4.94 -16.83
N PHE A 172 -12.45 5.07 -15.66
CA PHE A 172 -13.12 5.52 -14.44
C PHE A 172 -13.65 6.95 -14.59
N SER A 173 -12.88 7.87 -15.16
CA SER A 173 -13.32 9.25 -15.43
C SER A 173 -14.55 9.28 -16.35
N SER A 174 -14.58 8.44 -17.38
CA SER A 174 -15.73 8.32 -18.28
C SER A 174 -16.98 7.78 -17.57
N LEU A 175 -16.82 6.79 -16.69
CA LEU A 175 -17.93 6.24 -15.89
C LEU A 175 -18.50 7.29 -14.93
N ASP A 176 -17.65 8.05 -14.25
CA ASP A 176 -18.07 9.14 -13.35
C ASP A 176 -18.88 10.22 -14.10
N ASN A 177 -18.45 10.57 -15.31
CA ASN A 177 -19.16 11.52 -16.15
C ASN A 177 -20.55 11.00 -16.57
N ILE A 178 -20.65 9.73 -16.93
CA ILE A 178 -21.92 9.07 -17.26
C ILE A 178 -22.84 9.05 -16.05
N GLN A 179 -22.33 8.67 -14.88
CA GLN A 179 -23.12 8.65 -13.65
C GLN A 179 -23.68 10.04 -13.31
N LYS A 180 -22.85 11.07 -13.34
CA LYS A 180 -23.29 12.47 -13.13
C LYS A 180 -24.37 12.90 -14.12
N ALA A 181 -24.29 12.45 -15.37
CA ALA A 181 -25.29 12.77 -16.39
C ALA A 181 -26.63 12.04 -16.17
N LEU A 182 -26.63 10.91 -15.47
CA LEU A 182 -27.84 10.16 -15.14
C LEU A 182 -28.54 10.64 -13.85
N GLU A 183 -27.84 11.38 -13.01
CA GLU A 183 -28.36 11.96 -11.76
C GLU A 183 -29.06 13.32 -11.97
N VAL A 184 -29.14 13.82 -13.18
CA VAL A 184 -29.84 15.05 -13.62
C VAL A 184 -31.18 14.62 -14.21
#